data_31c6be0f2c5b3f24b7386ebac174db0e
#
_entry.id   31c6be0f2c5b3f24b7386ebac174db0e
#
_cell.length_a   1.000
_cell.length_b   1.000
_cell.length_c   1.000
_cell.angle_alpha   90.00
_cell.angle_beta   90.00
_cell.angle_gamma   90.00
#
_symmetry.space_group_name_H-M   'P 1'
#
loop_
_entity.id
_entity.type
_entity.pdbx_description
1 polymer ?
#
loop_
_entity_poly.entity_id
_entity_poly.type
_entity_poly.pdbx_seq_one_letter_code
_entity_poly.pdbx_strand_id
1 'polypeptide(L)'
;WDSHIKQTSPGWDADAIRTAVAGVDGLTEQESEHCGPFKQSYYVEHDRNEAVLKAVDELVKGRFDEVIVYSFDSQSGKGLLDLLPQSATKQHGLEYSAEELGVNKSEVVFCGDSGNDVFPLTAGFSGVLVRNADDQLVASVKQAADTYPELKVYFAKGGFKGLNGFYTSGVIE
;
A
#
# COMPACT_ATOMS: atom_id res chain seq x y z
N TRP A 1 7.14 -6.84 15.67
CA TRP A 1 6.45 -6.91 14.39
C TRP A 1 6.42 -8.33 13.83
N ASP A 2 7.56 -8.98 13.62
CA ASP A 2 7.62 -10.33 13.03
C ASP A 2 6.78 -11.37 13.78
N SER A 3 6.81 -11.34 15.11
CA SER A 3 5.98 -12.23 15.93
C SER A 3 4.50 -11.94 15.78
N HIS A 4 4.14 -10.67 15.63
CA HIS A 4 2.77 -10.24 15.38
C HIS A 4 2.26 -10.78 14.03
N ILE A 5 3.04 -10.59 12.93
CA ILE A 5 2.67 -11.09 11.61
C ILE A 5 2.50 -12.61 11.59
N LYS A 6 3.43 -13.36 12.22
CA LYS A 6 3.32 -14.83 12.31
C LYS A 6 2.06 -15.31 13.04
N GLN A 7 1.58 -14.52 14.01
CA GLN A 7 0.36 -14.85 14.75
C GLN A 7 -0.92 -14.47 14.01
N THR A 8 -0.88 -13.36 13.28
CA THR A 8 -2.07 -12.76 12.63
C THR A 8 -2.25 -13.18 11.17
N SER A 9 -1.22 -13.74 10.53
CA SER A 9 -1.27 -14.34 9.20
C SER A 9 -0.58 -15.72 9.20
N PRO A 10 -1.12 -16.71 9.93
CA PRO A 10 -0.47 -18.02 10.10
C PRO A 10 -0.41 -18.85 8.81
N GLY A 11 -1.25 -18.53 7.82
CA GLY A 11 -1.25 -19.16 6.51
C GLY A 11 -0.25 -18.59 5.52
N TRP A 12 0.49 -17.53 5.89
CA TRP A 12 1.51 -16.94 5.02
C TRP A 12 2.72 -17.86 4.86
N ASP A 13 3.06 -18.17 3.61
CA ASP A 13 4.26 -18.95 3.24
C ASP A 13 4.89 -18.35 1.97
N ALA A 14 5.96 -17.57 2.18
CA ALA A 14 6.66 -16.84 1.11
C ALA A 14 7.21 -17.77 0.02
N ASP A 15 7.79 -18.93 0.39
CA ASP A 15 8.38 -19.87 -0.56
C ASP A 15 7.33 -20.63 -1.35
N ALA A 16 6.23 -21.01 -0.69
CA ALA A 16 5.10 -21.65 -1.36
C ALA A 16 4.39 -20.68 -2.34
N ILE A 17 4.25 -19.40 -1.96
CA ILE A 17 3.72 -18.33 -2.83
C ILE A 17 4.62 -18.15 -4.05
N ARG A 18 5.94 -17.98 -3.85
CA ARG A 18 6.92 -17.85 -4.93
C ARG A 18 6.82 -19.01 -5.91
N THR A 19 6.72 -20.23 -5.39
CA THR A 19 6.57 -21.45 -6.20
C THR A 19 5.26 -21.44 -6.98
N ALA A 20 4.17 -21.02 -6.36
CA ALA A 20 2.85 -21.01 -6.99
C ALA A 20 2.78 -20.06 -8.19
N VAL A 21 3.43 -18.88 -8.12
CA VAL A 21 3.36 -17.85 -9.17
C VAL A 21 4.51 -17.89 -10.17
N ALA A 22 5.51 -18.76 -9.99
CA ALA A 22 6.73 -18.82 -10.81
C ALA A 22 6.50 -19.00 -12.33
N GLY A 23 5.33 -19.51 -12.73
CA GLY A 23 5.00 -19.75 -14.16
C GLY A 23 4.09 -18.69 -14.78
N VAL A 24 3.79 -17.60 -14.07
CA VAL A 24 2.89 -16.56 -14.60
C VAL A 24 3.64 -15.72 -15.63
N ASP A 25 3.15 -15.75 -16.87
CA ASP A 25 3.72 -14.98 -17.97
C ASP A 25 3.48 -13.47 -17.78
N GLY A 26 4.52 -12.64 -17.95
CA GLY A 26 4.48 -11.20 -17.66
C GLY A 26 4.76 -10.82 -16.21
N LEU A 27 5.08 -11.83 -15.35
CA LEU A 27 5.50 -11.63 -13.96
C LEU A 27 7.00 -11.95 -13.82
N THR A 28 7.78 -11.05 -13.25
CA THR A 28 9.22 -11.25 -12.99
C THR A 28 9.54 -10.90 -11.55
N GLU A 29 10.17 -11.82 -10.82
CA GLU A 29 10.58 -11.58 -9.43
C GLU A 29 11.56 -10.40 -9.38
N GLN A 30 11.38 -9.51 -8.39
CA GLN A 30 12.30 -8.41 -8.15
C GLN A 30 13.57 -8.93 -7.46
N GLU A 31 14.58 -8.07 -7.40
CA GLU A 31 15.85 -8.34 -6.73
C GLU A 31 15.62 -8.72 -5.27
N SER A 32 16.44 -9.62 -4.73
CA SER A 32 16.27 -10.19 -3.39
C SER A 32 16.18 -9.16 -2.26
N GLU A 33 16.73 -7.97 -2.46
CA GLU A 33 16.66 -6.84 -1.52
C GLU A 33 15.24 -6.25 -1.38
N HIS A 34 14.37 -6.48 -2.38
CA HIS A 34 12.97 -6.08 -2.37
C HIS A 34 12.03 -7.17 -1.82
N CYS A 35 12.56 -8.38 -1.63
CA CYS A 35 11.85 -9.52 -1.06
C CYS A 35 12.25 -9.77 0.39
N GLY A 36 11.45 -10.53 1.11
CA GLY A 36 11.72 -10.86 2.50
C GLY A 36 10.78 -11.92 3.05
N PRO A 37 10.91 -12.28 4.34
CA PRO A 37 10.08 -13.33 4.94
C PRO A 37 8.58 -12.99 4.94
N PHE A 38 8.22 -11.71 4.83
CA PHE A 38 6.84 -11.21 4.83
C PHE A 38 6.53 -10.34 3.60
N LYS A 39 7.29 -10.51 2.53
CA LYS A 39 7.08 -9.77 1.28
C LYS A 39 7.67 -10.54 0.11
N GLN A 40 6.88 -10.72 -0.96
CA GLN A 40 7.34 -11.18 -2.25
C GLN A 40 7.00 -10.13 -3.30
N SER A 41 8.01 -9.61 -3.99
CA SER A 41 7.88 -8.50 -4.93
C SER A 41 8.19 -8.90 -6.34
N TYR A 42 7.39 -8.40 -7.28
CA TYR A 42 7.48 -8.72 -8.70
C TYR A 42 7.37 -7.47 -9.55
N TYR A 43 8.03 -7.47 -10.70
CA TYR A 43 7.74 -6.59 -11.81
C TYR A 43 6.61 -7.18 -12.66
N VAL A 44 5.72 -6.31 -13.12
CA VAL A 44 4.61 -6.67 -14.00
C VAL A 44 4.71 -5.85 -15.28
N GLU A 45 4.54 -6.49 -16.44
CA GLU A 45 4.37 -5.77 -17.71
C GLU A 45 3.10 -4.91 -17.65
N HIS A 46 3.25 -3.60 -17.79
CA HIS A 46 2.17 -2.64 -17.53
C HIS A 46 0.97 -2.82 -18.45
N ASP A 47 1.19 -3.13 -19.72
CA ASP A 47 0.16 -3.37 -20.73
C ASP A 47 -0.62 -4.69 -20.53
N ARG A 48 -0.12 -5.56 -19.65
CA ARG A 48 -0.71 -6.86 -19.30
C ARG A 48 -1.13 -6.96 -17.84
N ASN A 49 -1.07 -5.88 -17.08
CA ASN A 49 -1.25 -5.88 -15.64
C ASN A 49 -2.55 -6.58 -15.18
N GLU A 50 -3.69 -6.30 -15.81
CA GLU A 50 -4.98 -6.92 -15.44
C GLU A 50 -4.96 -8.45 -15.58
N ALA A 51 -4.38 -8.96 -16.67
CA ALA A 51 -4.30 -10.39 -16.92
C ALA A 51 -3.33 -11.07 -15.93
N VAL A 52 -2.18 -10.43 -15.65
CA VAL A 52 -1.18 -10.94 -14.71
C VAL A 52 -1.73 -10.93 -13.29
N LEU A 53 -2.37 -9.83 -12.84
CA LEU A 53 -2.98 -9.72 -11.53
C LEU A 53 -4.05 -10.80 -11.33
N LYS A 54 -4.90 -11.00 -12.32
CA LYS A 54 -5.93 -12.06 -12.29
C LYS A 54 -5.30 -13.46 -12.18
N ALA A 55 -4.27 -13.74 -12.97
CA ALA A 55 -3.60 -15.05 -12.94
C ALA A 55 -2.93 -15.30 -11.58
N VAL A 56 -2.30 -14.29 -10.99
CA VAL A 56 -1.72 -14.37 -9.64
C VAL A 56 -2.83 -14.60 -8.60
N ASP A 57 -3.91 -13.80 -8.62
CA ASP A 57 -5.04 -13.95 -7.68
C ASP A 57 -5.63 -15.38 -7.71
N GLU A 58 -5.84 -15.94 -8.91
CA GLU A 58 -6.35 -17.30 -9.07
C GLU A 58 -5.42 -18.38 -8.47
N LEU A 59 -4.12 -18.13 -8.42
CA LEU A 59 -3.13 -19.09 -7.89
C LEU A 59 -2.95 -19.00 -6.37
N VAL A 60 -3.16 -17.83 -5.77
CA VAL A 60 -2.89 -17.60 -4.34
C VAL A 60 -4.15 -17.51 -3.49
N LYS A 61 -5.26 -16.99 -4.03
CA LYS A 61 -6.50 -16.71 -3.32
C LYS A 61 -7.03 -17.89 -2.53
N GLY A 62 -7.23 -17.67 -1.23
CA GLY A 62 -7.77 -18.68 -0.31
C GLY A 62 -6.81 -19.85 -0.01
N ARG A 63 -5.56 -19.75 -0.44
CA ARG A 63 -4.52 -20.74 -0.15
C ARG A 63 -3.51 -20.23 0.88
N PHE A 64 -3.34 -18.93 0.93
CA PHE A 64 -2.41 -18.25 1.83
C PHE A 64 -3.15 -17.07 2.49
N ASP A 65 -2.68 -16.61 3.63
CA ASP A 65 -3.18 -15.37 4.25
C ASP A 65 -2.48 -14.16 3.61
N GLU A 66 -2.78 -13.94 2.32
CA GLU A 66 -2.11 -12.93 1.49
C GLU A 66 -3.03 -11.74 1.16
N VAL A 67 -2.39 -10.63 0.83
CA VAL A 67 -2.97 -9.50 0.12
C VAL A 67 -2.08 -9.14 -1.07
N ILE A 68 -2.71 -8.83 -2.19
CA ILE A 68 -2.05 -8.38 -3.42
C ILE A 68 -2.11 -6.86 -3.44
N VAL A 69 -0.94 -6.21 -3.55
CA VAL A 69 -0.81 -4.77 -3.70
C VAL A 69 -0.14 -4.47 -5.03
N TYR A 70 -0.84 -3.74 -5.91
CA TYR A 70 -0.29 -3.30 -7.18
C TYR A 70 -0.08 -1.78 -7.16
N SER A 71 1.03 -1.35 -7.72
CA SER A 71 1.31 0.05 -8.00
C SER A 71 2.05 0.19 -9.33
N PHE A 72 2.07 1.39 -9.89
CA PHE A 72 2.78 1.70 -11.13
C PHE A 72 3.87 2.72 -10.84
N ASP A 73 5.10 2.39 -11.20
CA ASP A 73 6.23 3.31 -11.16
C ASP A 73 6.35 4.03 -12.50
N SER A 74 5.93 5.27 -12.55
CA SER A 74 5.97 6.11 -13.74
C SER A 74 7.41 6.46 -14.19
N GLN A 75 8.39 6.35 -13.32
CA GLN A 75 9.79 6.64 -13.67
C GLN A 75 10.42 5.47 -14.43
N SER A 76 10.21 4.25 -13.96
CA SER A 76 10.72 3.05 -14.64
C SER A 76 9.75 2.51 -15.71
N GLY A 77 8.49 2.96 -15.72
CA GLY A 77 7.44 2.44 -16.61
C GLY A 77 7.00 1.02 -16.30
N LYS A 78 7.31 0.51 -15.09
CA LYS A 78 6.99 -0.85 -14.66
C LYS A 78 5.83 -0.88 -13.69
N GLY A 79 5.00 -1.91 -13.79
CA GLY A 79 4.10 -2.32 -12.72
C GLY A 79 4.89 -2.98 -11.60
N LEU A 80 4.51 -2.69 -10.36
CA LEU A 80 5.07 -3.29 -9.16
C LEU A 80 3.96 -4.06 -8.46
N LEU A 81 4.17 -5.34 -8.23
CA LEU A 81 3.24 -6.20 -7.52
C LEU A 81 3.91 -6.75 -6.28
N ASP A 82 3.31 -6.47 -5.13
CA ASP A 82 3.72 -7.01 -3.85
C ASP A 82 2.67 -8.01 -3.35
N LEU A 83 3.11 -9.20 -2.96
CA LEU A 83 2.36 -10.15 -2.15
C LEU A 83 2.84 -9.99 -0.71
N LEU A 84 1.91 -9.71 0.19
CA LEU A 84 2.17 -9.45 1.61
C LEU A 84 1.28 -10.34 2.47
N PRO A 85 1.68 -10.71 3.70
CA PRO A 85 0.72 -11.22 4.69
C PRO A 85 -0.45 -10.25 4.85
N GLN A 86 -1.65 -10.76 5.02
CA GLN A 86 -2.87 -9.95 5.13
C GLN A 86 -2.78 -8.90 6.25
N SER A 87 -2.05 -9.21 7.32
CA SER A 87 -1.77 -8.31 8.44
C SER A 87 -0.52 -7.43 8.28
N ALA A 88 0.17 -7.48 7.12
CA ALA A 88 1.41 -6.70 6.88
C ALA A 88 1.19 -5.51 5.91
N THR A 89 -0.03 -5.01 5.80
CA THR A 89 -0.32 -3.81 5.00
C THR A 89 0.14 -2.53 5.72
N LYS A 90 0.28 -1.43 4.97
CA LYS A 90 0.59 -0.10 5.55
C LYS A 90 -0.40 0.29 6.65
N GLN A 91 -1.69 -0.02 6.48
CA GLN A 91 -2.71 0.24 7.51
C GLN A 91 -2.43 -0.55 8.79
N HIS A 92 -2.23 -1.86 8.69
CA HIS A 92 -1.96 -2.69 9.87
C HIS A 92 -0.66 -2.30 10.57
N GLY A 93 0.40 -1.96 9.79
CA GLY A 93 1.65 -1.46 10.35
C GLY A 93 1.47 -0.16 11.14
N LEU A 94 0.63 0.74 10.63
CA LEU A 94 0.30 2.00 11.30
C LEU A 94 -0.51 1.76 12.57
N GLU A 95 -1.53 0.89 12.51
CA GLU A 95 -2.36 0.51 13.67
C GLU A 95 -1.51 -0.16 14.76
N TYR A 96 -0.69 -1.14 14.40
CA TYR A 96 0.24 -1.79 15.31
C TYR A 96 1.21 -0.79 15.96
N SER A 97 1.79 0.12 15.17
CA SER A 97 2.71 1.13 15.70
C SER A 97 2.03 2.10 16.68
N ALA A 98 0.80 2.51 16.39
CA ALA A 98 0.01 3.37 17.29
C ALA A 98 -0.30 2.66 18.61
N GLU A 99 -0.66 1.37 18.56
CA GLU A 99 -0.92 0.54 19.75
C GLU A 99 0.34 0.37 20.60
N GLU A 100 1.48 -0.01 20.01
CA GLU A 100 2.75 -0.18 20.72
C GLU A 100 3.24 1.12 21.37
N LEU A 101 2.97 2.28 20.74
CA LEU A 101 3.31 3.59 21.29
C LEU A 101 2.27 4.12 22.29
N GLY A 102 1.12 3.47 22.43
CA GLY A 102 0.03 3.90 23.29
C GLY A 102 -0.61 5.23 22.87
N VAL A 103 -0.59 5.54 21.56
CA VAL A 103 -1.19 6.77 21.00
C VAL A 103 -2.53 6.47 20.33
N ASN A 104 -3.49 7.41 20.42
CA ASN A 104 -4.77 7.26 19.73
C ASN A 104 -4.62 7.54 18.23
N LYS A 105 -5.49 6.96 17.39
CA LYS A 105 -5.51 7.23 15.95
C LYS A 105 -5.59 8.72 15.60
N SER A 106 -6.30 9.51 16.42
CA SER A 106 -6.43 10.97 16.24
C SER A 106 -5.15 11.77 16.50
N GLU A 107 -4.16 11.16 17.14
CA GLU A 107 -2.84 11.76 17.44
C GLU A 107 -1.79 11.39 16.39
N VAL A 108 -2.16 10.53 15.44
CA VAL A 108 -1.29 10.06 14.36
C VAL A 108 -1.68 10.75 13.06
N VAL A 109 -0.70 11.23 12.32
CA VAL A 109 -0.87 11.79 10.98
C VAL A 109 -0.17 10.87 9.97
N PHE A 110 -0.93 10.36 9.01
CA PHE A 110 -0.40 9.59 7.89
C PHE A 110 -0.35 10.46 6.63
N CYS A 111 0.77 10.45 5.92
CA CYS A 111 0.95 11.21 4.68
C CYS A 111 1.15 10.24 3.52
N GLY A 112 0.43 10.46 2.41
CA GLY A 112 0.46 9.55 1.27
C GLY A 112 0.38 10.25 -0.08
N ASP A 113 0.79 9.54 -1.15
CA ASP A 113 0.80 10.03 -2.54
C ASP A 113 0.40 8.98 -3.58
N SER A 114 0.31 7.70 -3.22
CA SER A 114 0.09 6.60 -4.17
C SER A 114 -1.05 5.66 -3.76
N GLY A 115 -1.57 4.87 -4.70
CA GLY A 115 -2.78 4.06 -4.52
C GLY A 115 -2.75 3.11 -3.31
N ASN A 116 -1.57 2.62 -2.90
CA ASN A 116 -1.43 1.77 -1.71
C ASN A 116 -1.56 2.52 -0.37
N ASP A 117 -1.75 3.86 -0.41
CA ASP A 117 -1.97 4.73 0.76
C ASP A 117 -3.46 4.96 1.05
N VAL A 118 -4.36 4.48 0.19
CA VAL A 118 -5.81 4.68 0.38
C VAL A 118 -6.30 4.13 1.72
N PHE A 119 -5.89 2.92 2.08
CA PHE A 119 -6.36 2.29 3.32
C PHE A 119 -5.92 3.03 4.59
N PRO A 120 -4.63 3.36 4.81
CA PRO A 120 -4.26 4.15 5.98
C PRO A 120 -4.88 5.56 6.00
N LEU A 121 -5.08 6.20 4.83
CA LEU A 121 -5.75 7.50 4.73
C LEU A 121 -7.25 7.43 5.06
N THR A 122 -7.87 6.27 4.99
CA THR A 122 -9.30 6.07 5.26
C THR A 122 -9.60 5.26 6.53
N ALA A 123 -8.57 4.84 7.28
CA ALA A 123 -8.69 4.00 8.48
C ALA A 123 -9.01 4.79 9.79
N GLY A 124 -9.34 6.09 9.69
CA GLY A 124 -9.67 6.92 10.84
C GLY A 124 -8.47 7.62 11.50
N PHE A 125 -7.29 7.57 10.90
CA PHE A 125 -6.17 8.44 11.24
C PHE A 125 -6.37 9.84 10.67
N SER A 126 -5.63 10.84 11.20
CA SER A 126 -5.52 12.11 10.50
C SER A 126 -4.62 11.93 9.28
N GLY A 127 -5.05 12.43 8.13
CA GLY A 127 -4.35 12.21 6.86
C GLY A 127 -3.86 13.50 6.20
N VAL A 128 -2.74 13.40 5.47
CA VAL A 128 -2.30 14.43 4.50
C VAL A 128 -2.14 13.76 3.15
N LEU A 129 -2.88 14.24 2.16
CA LEU A 129 -2.70 13.87 0.77
C LEU A 129 -1.88 14.97 0.09
N VAL A 130 -0.65 14.66 -0.30
CA VAL A 130 0.25 15.63 -0.92
C VAL A 130 -0.22 15.99 -2.33
N ARG A 131 0.14 17.18 -2.82
CA ARG A 131 -0.38 17.71 -4.08
C ARG A 131 0.01 16.90 -5.32
N ASN A 132 1.11 16.17 -5.27
CA ASN A 132 1.54 15.27 -6.36
C ASN A 132 0.99 13.84 -6.22
N ALA A 133 0.00 13.62 -5.37
CA ALA A 133 -0.68 12.33 -5.28
C ALA A 133 -1.36 11.97 -6.60
N ASP A 134 -1.46 10.66 -6.89
CA ASP A 134 -2.13 10.19 -8.09
C ASP A 134 -3.64 10.50 -8.07
N ASP A 135 -4.21 10.76 -9.25
CA ASP A 135 -5.59 11.19 -9.39
C ASP A 135 -6.60 10.15 -8.88
N GLN A 136 -6.27 8.86 -8.99
CA GLN A 136 -7.13 7.77 -8.54
C GLN A 136 -7.18 7.70 -7.01
N LEU A 137 -6.04 7.88 -6.33
CA LEU A 137 -5.98 8.01 -4.88
C LEU A 137 -6.78 9.22 -4.41
N VAL A 138 -6.59 10.39 -5.05
CA VAL A 138 -7.33 11.62 -4.74
C VAL A 138 -8.84 11.39 -4.83
N ALA A 139 -9.31 10.74 -5.90
CA ALA A 139 -10.73 10.44 -6.09
C ALA A 139 -11.27 9.49 -5.00
N SER A 140 -10.52 8.43 -4.69
CA SER A 140 -10.90 7.44 -3.67
C SER A 140 -11.00 8.05 -2.28
N VAL A 141 -10.03 8.87 -1.89
CA VAL A 141 -10.02 9.53 -0.57
C VAL A 141 -11.12 10.59 -0.46
N LYS A 142 -11.42 11.34 -1.54
CA LYS A 142 -12.56 12.27 -1.57
C LYS A 142 -13.88 11.55 -1.39
N GLN A 143 -14.09 10.46 -2.13
CA GLN A 143 -15.31 9.63 -2.00
C GLN A 143 -15.47 9.09 -0.59
N ALA A 144 -14.37 8.64 0.05
CA ALA A 144 -14.40 8.20 1.44
C ALA A 144 -14.76 9.35 2.40
N ALA A 145 -14.18 10.54 2.22
CA ALA A 145 -14.48 11.71 3.03
C ALA A 145 -15.93 12.17 2.90
N ASP A 146 -16.52 12.07 1.70
CA ASP A 146 -17.94 12.37 1.48
C ASP A 146 -18.86 11.34 2.16
N THR A 147 -18.41 10.08 2.26
CA THR A 147 -19.17 8.99 2.89
C THR A 147 -19.03 8.99 4.42
N TYR A 148 -17.85 9.37 4.91
CA TYR A 148 -17.47 9.36 6.33
C TYR A 148 -17.01 10.76 6.77
N PRO A 149 -17.93 11.66 7.19
CA PRO A 149 -17.61 13.06 7.54
C PRO A 149 -16.61 13.24 8.69
N GLU A 150 -16.42 12.19 9.51
CA GLU A 150 -15.42 12.16 10.57
C GLU A 150 -13.99 11.99 10.06
N LEU A 151 -13.82 11.60 8.80
CA LEU A 151 -12.51 11.40 8.19
C LEU A 151 -11.76 12.73 8.05
N LYS A 152 -10.59 12.85 8.66
CA LYS A 152 -9.78 14.07 8.69
C LYS A 152 -8.62 13.94 7.71
N VAL A 153 -8.83 14.33 6.46
CA VAL A 153 -7.76 14.35 5.44
C VAL A 153 -7.57 15.77 4.93
N TYR A 154 -6.35 16.27 5.04
CA TYR A 154 -5.92 17.51 4.43
C TYR A 154 -5.40 17.25 3.01
N PHE A 155 -5.88 18.00 2.04
CA PHE A 155 -5.43 17.95 0.65
C PHE A 155 -4.50 19.14 0.41
N ALA A 156 -3.20 18.87 0.29
CA ALA A 156 -2.19 19.90 0.07
C ALA A 156 -2.39 20.59 -1.28
N LYS A 157 -2.37 21.93 -1.29
CA LYS A 157 -2.66 22.77 -2.46
C LYS A 157 -1.42 23.46 -3.01
N GLY A 158 -0.38 23.58 -2.19
CA GLY A 158 0.78 24.41 -2.44
C GLY A 158 0.51 25.89 -2.16
N GLY A 159 1.57 26.64 -2.10
CA GLY A 159 1.53 28.09 -1.83
C GLY A 159 1.88 28.47 -0.39
N PHE A 160 1.78 27.55 0.56
CA PHE A 160 2.21 27.83 1.93
C PHE A 160 3.69 28.17 1.98
N LYS A 161 4.05 29.37 2.44
CA LYS A 161 5.43 29.89 2.50
C LYS A 161 6.20 29.74 1.17
N GLY A 162 5.51 29.75 0.02
CA GLY A 162 6.12 29.57 -1.30
C GLY A 162 6.44 28.13 -1.68
N LEU A 163 6.05 27.14 -0.86
CA LEU A 163 6.23 25.71 -1.15
C LEU A 163 5.22 25.23 -2.19
N ASN A 164 5.59 24.20 -2.97
CA ASN A 164 4.77 23.70 -4.07
C ASN A 164 3.68 22.69 -3.66
N GLY A 165 3.67 22.24 -2.40
CA GLY A 165 2.74 21.23 -1.89
C GLY A 165 3.11 19.76 -2.25
N PHE A 166 4.25 19.53 -2.90
CA PHE A 166 4.70 18.20 -3.32
C PHE A 166 5.52 17.52 -2.23
N TYR A 167 5.35 16.20 -2.05
CA TYR A 167 6.11 15.41 -1.09
C TYR A 167 6.17 16.09 0.29
N THR A 168 7.35 16.23 0.87
CA THR A 168 7.56 16.88 2.17
C THR A 168 6.99 18.31 2.23
N SER A 169 6.97 19.04 1.12
CA SER A 169 6.36 20.38 1.07
C SER A 169 4.86 20.34 1.33
N GLY A 170 4.15 19.28 0.90
CA GLY A 170 2.74 19.09 1.18
C GLY A 170 2.46 18.68 2.63
N VAL A 171 3.41 17.98 3.25
CA VAL A 171 3.35 17.63 4.67
C VAL A 171 3.53 18.86 5.59
N ILE A 172 4.34 19.82 5.16
CA ILE A 172 4.62 21.06 5.93
C ILE A 172 3.47 22.07 5.80
N GLU A 173 2.68 22.00 4.75
CA GLU A 173 1.53 22.88 4.52
C GLU A 173 0.44 22.70 5.57
#